data_04586b065dff802498c765362dbe6acd
#
_entry.id   04586b065dff802498c765362dbe6acd
#
_cell.length_a   1.000
_cell.length_b   1.000
_cell.length_c   1.000
_cell.angle_alpha   90.00
_cell.angle_beta   90.00
_cell.angle_gamma   90.00
#
_symmetry.space_group_name_H-M   'P 1'
#
loop_
_entity.id
_entity.type
_entity.pdbx_description
1 polymer ?
#
loop_
_entity_poly.entity_id
_entity_poly.type
_entity_poly.pdbx_seq_one_letter_code
_entity_poly.pdbx_strand_id
1 'polypeptide(L)'
;MSVWNSIVGQAQVVEQLKAIASGDPKAIAQSWLICGPPGSGRSNVARAFAAALESPDHGLNDEPTKTTEQVLAGTHPDVSVLATNKVTIGIDEVRDIITTSEQMPGTAPWRIIIIEDVDRMMERTTNVLLKEIEEPSPHAIWLLCAPSAQDVLPTIRSRTRIVNLAVPSNQAVAKFLESQGFEPNIAARAARLSEGHIGIASNFVFEFIQCKFSEF
;
A
#
# COMPACT_ATOMS: atom_id res chain seq x y z
N MET A 1 2.12 -12.32 13.05
CA MET A 1 3.03 -11.18 12.69
C MET A 1 2.18 -9.94 12.47
N SER A 2 2.57 -8.80 13.05
CA SER A 2 1.86 -7.52 12.88
C SER A 2 1.72 -7.16 11.40
N VAL A 3 0.64 -6.47 11.02
CA VAL A 3 0.39 -5.98 9.64
C VAL A 3 1.52 -5.10 9.12
N TRP A 4 2.30 -4.50 10.01
CA TRP A 4 3.39 -3.59 9.70
C TRP A 4 4.73 -4.30 9.43
N ASN A 5 4.84 -5.61 9.68
CA ASN A 5 6.10 -6.34 9.51
C ASN A 5 6.56 -6.48 8.05
N SER A 6 5.63 -6.31 7.11
CA SER A 6 5.95 -6.27 5.68
C SER A 6 6.48 -4.92 5.20
N ILE A 7 6.46 -3.90 6.07
CA ILE A 7 6.90 -2.54 5.74
C ILE A 7 8.37 -2.36 6.10
N VAL A 8 9.20 -2.22 5.08
CA VAL A 8 10.66 -2.17 5.20
C VAL A 8 11.15 -0.72 5.15
N GLY A 9 11.95 -0.33 6.14
CA GLY A 9 12.65 0.95 6.12
C GLY A 9 11.82 2.21 6.36
N GLN A 10 10.54 2.07 6.78
CA GLN A 10 9.58 3.19 6.91
C GLN A 10 9.13 3.41 8.37
N ALA A 11 10.01 3.25 9.34
CA ALA A 11 9.63 3.25 10.76
C ALA A 11 8.81 4.50 11.19
N GLN A 12 9.21 5.70 10.76
CA GLN A 12 8.50 6.93 11.12
C GLN A 12 7.08 6.98 10.51
N VAL A 13 6.94 6.55 9.26
CA VAL A 13 5.64 6.49 8.57
C VAL A 13 4.73 5.46 9.27
N VAL A 14 5.27 4.30 9.61
CA VAL A 14 4.53 3.25 10.33
C VAL A 14 3.99 3.79 11.66
N GLU A 15 4.83 4.45 12.48
CA GLU A 15 4.38 5.03 13.74
C GLU A 15 3.31 6.14 13.56
N GLN A 16 3.45 6.97 12.54
CA GLN A 16 2.41 7.94 12.18
C GLN A 16 1.08 7.27 11.81
N LEU A 17 1.11 6.26 10.95
CA LEU A 17 -0.10 5.58 10.48
C LEU A 17 -0.76 4.77 11.61
N LYS A 18 0.02 4.14 12.49
CA LYS A 18 -0.48 3.49 13.72
C LYS A 18 -1.23 4.48 14.62
N ALA A 19 -0.62 5.63 14.89
CA ALA A 19 -1.23 6.66 15.73
C ALA A 19 -2.53 7.19 15.11
N ILE A 20 -2.61 7.28 13.78
CA ILE A 20 -3.83 7.70 13.08
C ILE A 20 -4.90 6.62 13.13
N ALA A 21 -4.55 5.35 12.87
CA ALA A 21 -5.50 4.24 12.87
C ALA A 21 -6.11 4.00 14.26
N SER A 22 -5.34 4.22 15.32
CA SER A 22 -5.79 4.08 16.72
C SER A 22 -6.37 5.36 17.34
N GLY A 23 -6.40 6.46 16.58
CA GLY A 23 -6.91 7.75 17.02
C GLY A 23 -8.43 7.90 16.90
N ASP A 24 -8.91 9.16 16.99
CA ASP A 24 -10.34 9.45 16.80
C ASP A 24 -10.73 9.19 15.34
N PRO A 25 -11.69 8.27 15.08
CA PRO A 25 -12.18 8.00 13.73
C PRO A 25 -12.67 9.24 12.97
N LYS A 26 -13.19 10.24 13.67
CA LYS A 26 -13.66 11.51 13.07
C LYS A 26 -12.54 12.41 12.58
N ALA A 27 -11.32 12.20 13.06
CA ALA A 27 -10.14 12.96 12.66
C ALA A 27 -9.37 12.30 11.50
N ILE A 28 -9.79 11.11 11.06
CA ILE A 28 -9.16 10.41 9.95
C ILE A 28 -9.49 11.11 8.63
N ALA A 29 -8.45 11.54 7.91
CA ALA A 29 -8.64 12.06 6.56
C ALA A 29 -9.19 10.98 5.64
N GLN A 30 -10.15 11.31 4.80
CA GLN A 30 -10.77 10.34 3.90
C GLN A 30 -9.98 10.14 2.58
N SER A 31 -9.01 11.01 2.28
CA SER A 31 -8.23 10.93 1.04
C SER A 31 -6.73 11.05 1.32
N TRP A 32 -5.98 10.04 0.91
CA TRP A 32 -4.54 9.90 1.15
C TRP A 32 -3.79 9.72 -0.17
N LEU A 33 -2.58 10.28 -0.24
CA LEU A 33 -1.65 10.06 -1.34
C LEU A 33 -0.33 9.52 -0.79
N ILE A 34 -0.07 8.24 -1.02
CA ILE A 34 1.12 7.53 -0.59
C ILE A 34 2.15 7.57 -1.72
N CYS A 35 3.18 8.38 -1.55
CA CYS A 35 4.22 8.62 -2.53
C CYS A 35 5.52 7.91 -2.16
N GLY A 36 6.21 7.41 -3.17
CA GLY A 36 7.55 6.85 -3.00
C GLY A 36 8.05 6.20 -4.29
N PRO A 37 9.35 6.12 -4.51
CA PRO A 37 9.92 5.54 -5.70
C PRO A 37 9.54 4.06 -5.86
N PRO A 38 9.65 3.48 -7.07
CA PRO A 38 9.43 2.05 -7.27
C PRO A 38 10.23 1.22 -6.25
N GLY A 39 9.59 0.20 -5.68
CA GLY A 39 10.21 -0.65 -4.66
C GLY A 39 10.17 -0.12 -3.22
N SER A 40 9.72 1.11 -2.96
CA SER A 40 9.58 1.67 -1.59
C SER A 40 8.47 1.02 -0.76
N GLY A 41 7.59 0.20 -1.37
CA GLY A 41 6.53 -0.51 -0.67
C GLY A 41 5.20 0.25 -0.55
N ARG A 42 4.89 1.19 -1.46
CA ARG A 42 3.63 1.98 -1.47
C ARG A 42 2.38 1.13 -1.26
N SER A 43 2.19 0.13 -2.12
CA SER A 43 1.03 -0.76 -2.06
C SER A 43 0.97 -1.55 -0.76
N ASN A 44 2.12 -1.97 -0.22
CA ASN A 44 2.19 -2.65 1.07
C ASN A 44 1.80 -1.71 2.21
N VAL A 45 2.27 -0.47 2.19
CA VAL A 45 1.88 0.55 3.18
C VAL A 45 0.38 0.85 3.09
N ALA A 46 -0.17 1.01 1.88
CA ALA A 46 -1.60 1.22 1.69
C ALA A 46 -2.43 0.05 2.25
N ARG A 47 -2.05 -1.21 1.94
CA ARG A 47 -2.74 -2.41 2.45
C ARG A 47 -2.60 -2.55 3.97
N ALA A 48 -1.42 -2.31 4.52
CA ALA A 48 -1.21 -2.37 5.98
C ALA A 48 -2.01 -1.29 6.71
N PHE A 49 -2.09 -0.08 6.15
CA PHE A 49 -2.90 0.99 6.72
C PHE A 49 -4.40 0.68 6.61
N ALA A 50 -4.87 0.17 5.47
CA ALA A 50 -6.24 -0.32 5.32
C ALA A 50 -6.57 -1.42 6.35
N ALA A 51 -5.67 -2.40 6.51
CA ALA A 51 -5.83 -3.46 7.50
C ALA A 51 -5.92 -2.93 8.93
N ALA A 52 -5.12 -1.92 9.27
CA ALA A 52 -5.16 -1.28 10.58
C ALA A 52 -6.44 -0.47 10.82
N LEU A 53 -6.97 0.19 9.79
CA LEU A 53 -8.22 0.96 9.88
C LEU A 53 -9.45 0.05 10.03
N GLU A 54 -9.44 -1.14 9.42
CA GLU A 54 -10.55 -2.09 9.45
C GLU A 54 -10.51 -3.03 10.66
N SER A 55 -9.33 -3.24 11.25
CA SER A 55 -9.17 -4.18 12.35
C SER A 55 -9.55 -3.56 13.69
N PRO A 56 -10.28 -4.32 14.57
CA PRO A 56 -10.64 -3.85 15.90
C PRO A 56 -9.44 -3.51 16.80
N ASP A 57 -8.28 -4.10 16.54
CA ASP A 57 -7.04 -3.86 17.27
C ASP A 57 -6.17 -2.77 16.63
N HIS A 58 -6.64 -2.16 15.55
CA HIS A 58 -5.95 -1.12 14.79
C HIS A 58 -4.53 -1.53 14.33
N GLY A 59 -4.31 -2.83 14.15
CA GLY A 59 -3.01 -3.38 13.78
C GLY A 59 -1.92 -3.22 14.84
N LEU A 60 -2.29 -3.01 16.10
CA LEU A 60 -1.36 -2.82 17.22
C LEU A 60 -0.81 -4.14 17.76
N ASN A 61 -1.56 -5.24 17.59
CA ASN A 61 -1.14 -6.56 18.06
C ASN A 61 -0.14 -7.22 17.11
N ASP A 62 0.73 -8.03 17.67
CA ASP A 62 1.70 -8.83 16.90
C ASP A 62 1.04 -10.03 16.20
N GLU A 63 -0.12 -10.48 16.67
CA GLU A 63 -0.87 -11.53 16.02
C GLU A 63 -1.88 -10.96 15.02
N PRO A 64 -1.96 -11.53 13.80
CA PRO A 64 -2.91 -11.06 12.80
C PRO A 64 -4.33 -11.42 13.23
N THR A 65 -5.26 -10.48 13.03
CA THR A 65 -6.69 -10.75 13.13
C THR A 65 -7.20 -11.31 11.80
N LYS A 66 -8.37 -11.96 11.81
CA LYS A 66 -9.01 -12.42 10.57
C LYS A 66 -9.20 -11.28 9.57
N THR A 67 -9.55 -10.09 10.03
CA THR A 67 -9.71 -8.88 9.22
C THR A 67 -8.39 -8.52 8.55
N THR A 68 -7.30 -8.44 9.31
CA THR A 68 -5.98 -8.08 8.75
C THR A 68 -5.49 -9.11 7.74
N GLU A 69 -5.70 -10.40 7.98
CA GLU A 69 -5.39 -11.47 7.02
C GLU A 69 -6.18 -11.31 5.73
N GLN A 70 -7.48 -11.06 5.80
CA GLN A 70 -8.34 -10.87 4.63
C GLN A 70 -7.93 -9.64 3.82
N VAL A 71 -7.62 -8.51 4.47
CA VAL A 71 -7.17 -7.30 3.76
C VAL A 71 -5.84 -7.53 3.05
N LEU A 72 -4.87 -8.14 3.73
CA LEU A 72 -3.56 -8.42 3.12
C LEU A 72 -3.65 -9.45 1.99
N ALA A 73 -4.55 -10.42 2.09
CA ALA A 73 -4.85 -11.39 1.05
C ALA A 73 -5.71 -10.83 -0.11
N GLY A 74 -6.23 -9.60 0.02
CA GLY A 74 -7.11 -8.98 -0.99
C GLY A 74 -8.51 -9.60 -1.07
N THR A 75 -9.00 -10.22 0.02
CA THR A 75 -10.30 -10.91 0.09
C THR A 75 -11.31 -10.24 1.02
N HIS A 76 -10.95 -9.10 1.62
CA HIS A 76 -11.86 -8.37 2.50
C HIS A 76 -12.96 -7.68 1.70
N PRO A 77 -14.26 -7.86 2.05
CA PRO A 77 -15.37 -7.35 1.24
C PRO A 77 -15.45 -5.82 1.20
N ASP A 78 -14.95 -5.14 2.22
CA ASP A 78 -15.03 -3.68 2.34
C ASP A 78 -13.74 -2.97 1.87
N VAL A 79 -12.73 -3.72 1.40
CA VAL A 79 -11.48 -3.17 0.84
C VAL A 79 -11.37 -3.56 -0.63
N SER A 80 -11.36 -2.57 -1.51
CA SER A 80 -11.23 -2.77 -2.95
C SER A 80 -9.92 -2.19 -3.47
N VAL A 81 -9.25 -2.93 -4.36
CA VAL A 81 -7.97 -2.52 -4.94
C VAL A 81 -8.12 -2.39 -6.44
N LEU A 82 -7.85 -1.19 -6.97
CA LEU A 82 -7.68 -0.96 -8.39
C LEU A 82 -6.18 -1.01 -8.72
N ALA A 83 -5.76 -2.10 -9.33
CA ALA A 83 -4.42 -2.31 -9.84
C ALA A 83 -4.52 -2.80 -11.29
N THR A 84 -3.69 -2.30 -12.18
CA THR A 84 -3.71 -2.68 -13.58
C THR A 84 -2.31 -2.98 -14.12
N ASN A 85 -2.22 -3.99 -14.97
CA ASN A 85 -1.00 -4.29 -15.75
C ASN A 85 -0.94 -3.48 -17.07
N LYS A 86 -2.01 -2.73 -17.39
CA LYS A 86 -2.06 -1.85 -18.57
C LYS A 86 -1.18 -0.62 -18.34
N VAL A 87 -0.80 0.03 -19.42
CA VAL A 87 -0.04 1.29 -19.38
C VAL A 87 -0.83 2.42 -18.73
N THR A 88 -2.16 2.42 -18.90
CA THR A 88 -3.05 3.45 -18.36
C THR A 88 -4.23 2.83 -17.63
N ILE A 89 -4.72 3.52 -16.60
CA ILE A 89 -5.97 3.20 -15.92
C ILE A 89 -7.12 3.83 -16.70
N GLY A 90 -8.09 2.99 -17.10
CA GLY A 90 -9.23 3.39 -17.91
C GLY A 90 -10.32 4.12 -17.11
N ILE A 91 -11.12 4.93 -17.81
CA ILE A 91 -12.20 5.69 -17.17
C ILE A 91 -13.31 4.79 -16.61
N ASP A 92 -13.57 3.65 -17.26
CA ASP A 92 -14.61 2.72 -16.82
C ASP A 92 -14.15 1.98 -15.54
N GLU A 93 -12.86 1.59 -15.44
CA GLU A 93 -12.28 1.01 -14.22
C GLU A 93 -12.44 1.97 -13.02
N VAL A 94 -12.26 3.28 -13.26
CA VAL A 94 -12.43 4.30 -12.21
C VAL A 94 -13.90 4.50 -11.85
N ARG A 95 -14.83 4.46 -12.81
CA ARG A 95 -16.27 4.55 -12.53
C ARG A 95 -16.77 3.36 -11.71
N ASP A 96 -16.31 2.15 -12.02
CA ASP A 96 -16.68 0.94 -11.29
C ASP A 96 -16.21 1.02 -9.84
N ILE A 97 -14.99 1.51 -9.60
CA ILE A 97 -14.47 1.65 -8.24
C ILE A 97 -15.17 2.79 -7.46
N ILE A 98 -15.57 3.86 -8.13
CA ILE A 98 -16.41 4.94 -7.55
C ILE A 98 -17.75 4.37 -7.10
N THR A 99 -18.44 3.63 -7.97
CA THR A 99 -19.71 2.97 -7.60
C THR A 99 -19.53 2.06 -6.37
N THR A 100 -18.38 1.41 -6.26
CA THR A 100 -18.05 0.58 -5.09
C THR A 100 -17.85 1.44 -3.84
N SER A 101 -17.24 2.62 -3.94
CA SER A 101 -16.97 3.51 -2.81
C SER A 101 -18.22 4.11 -2.19
N GLU A 102 -19.29 4.26 -2.97
CA GLU A 102 -20.59 4.77 -2.53
C GLU A 102 -21.40 3.75 -1.70
N GLN A 103 -21.02 2.46 -1.75
CA GLN A 103 -21.70 1.42 -1.00
C GLN A 103 -21.34 1.49 0.48
N MET A 104 -22.33 1.26 1.34
CA MET A 104 -22.09 1.14 2.78
C MET A 104 -21.18 -0.07 3.06
N PRO A 105 -20.20 0.06 3.98
CA PRO A 105 -19.40 -1.08 4.42
C PRO A 105 -20.30 -2.14 5.09
N GLY A 106 -19.99 -3.41 4.86
CA GLY A 106 -20.81 -4.52 5.33
C GLY A 106 -20.33 -5.16 6.63
N THR A 107 -19.04 -5.16 6.89
CA THR A 107 -18.41 -5.92 7.98
C THR A 107 -17.46 -5.10 8.86
N ALA A 108 -17.03 -3.94 8.38
CA ALA A 108 -16.03 -3.10 9.01
C ALA A 108 -16.45 -1.62 9.00
N PRO A 109 -15.76 -0.71 9.71
CA PRO A 109 -16.21 0.68 9.83
C PRO A 109 -16.09 1.49 8.53
N TRP A 110 -15.22 1.09 7.60
CA TRP A 110 -14.90 1.86 6.41
C TRP A 110 -15.10 1.09 5.11
N ARG A 111 -15.36 1.82 4.04
CA ARG A 111 -15.23 1.35 2.66
C ARG A 111 -13.90 1.88 2.11
N ILE A 112 -12.88 1.03 2.04
CA ILE A 112 -11.54 1.47 1.65
C ILE A 112 -11.27 1.15 0.19
N ILE A 113 -10.84 2.17 -0.54
CA ILE A 113 -10.45 2.08 -1.94
C ILE A 113 -8.95 2.34 -2.07
N ILE A 114 -8.22 1.38 -2.56
CA ILE A 114 -6.79 1.51 -2.88
C ILE A 114 -6.66 1.63 -4.40
N ILE A 115 -6.00 2.68 -4.89
CA ILE A 115 -5.64 2.82 -6.30
C ILE A 115 -4.13 2.80 -6.41
N GLU A 116 -3.61 1.75 -7.02
CA GLU A 116 -2.18 1.64 -7.31
C GLU A 116 -1.82 2.41 -8.59
N ASP A 117 -0.67 3.12 -8.57
CA ASP A 117 -0.15 3.88 -9.71
C ASP A 117 -1.16 4.89 -10.29
N VAL A 118 -1.72 5.77 -9.44
CA VAL A 118 -2.68 6.81 -9.85
C VAL A 118 -2.12 7.77 -10.90
N ASP A 119 -0.81 7.89 -11.01
CA ASP A 119 -0.08 8.60 -12.06
C ASP A 119 -0.32 8.05 -13.47
N ARG A 120 -0.77 6.80 -13.59
CA ARG A 120 -1.17 6.20 -14.88
C ARG A 120 -2.57 6.62 -15.36
N MET A 121 -3.27 7.44 -14.60
CA MET A 121 -4.54 8.02 -15.05
C MET A 121 -4.28 9.20 -15.98
N MET A 122 -4.96 9.20 -17.13
CA MET A 122 -5.02 10.41 -17.96
C MET A 122 -5.85 11.49 -17.28
N GLU A 123 -5.64 12.75 -17.62
CA GLU A 123 -6.34 13.91 -17.04
C GLU A 123 -7.86 13.74 -17.02
N ARG A 124 -8.45 13.24 -18.12
CA ARG A 124 -9.89 12.97 -18.19
C ARG A 124 -10.37 11.94 -17.15
N THR A 125 -9.60 10.90 -16.92
CA THR A 125 -9.90 9.86 -15.93
C THR A 125 -9.75 10.42 -14.52
N THR A 126 -8.69 11.18 -14.27
CA THR A 126 -8.43 11.86 -12.99
C THR A 126 -9.56 12.81 -12.62
N ASN A 127 -10.10 13.56 -13.60
CA ASN A 127 -11.20 14.50 -13.36
C ASN A 127 -12.50 13.80 -12.90
N VAL A 128 -12.73 12.55 -13.29
CA VAL A 128 -13.86 11.75 -12.80
C VAL A 128 -13.67 11.41 -11.32
N LEU A 129 -12.45 11.12 -10.90
CA LEU A 129 -12.12 10.81 -9.49
C LEU A 129 -12.19 12.04 -8.57
N LEU A 130 -11.93 13.24 -9.11
CA LEU A 130 -11.83 14.47 -8.30
C LEU A 130 -13.03 14.71 -7.40
N LYS A 131 -14.24 14.45 -7.89
CA LYS A 131 -15.47 14.65 -7.12
C LYS A 131 -15.46 13.79 -5.85
N GLU A 132 -15.05 12.54 -5.98
CA GLU A 132 -14.99 11.59 -4.84
C GLU A 132 -13.88 11.92 -3.85
N ILE A 133 -12.81 12.58 -4.32
CA ILE A 133 -11.72 13.05 -3.46
C ILE A 133 -12.10 14.34 -2.71
N GLU A 134 -12.93 15.19 -3.33
CA GLU A 134 -13.43 16.44 -2.74
C GLU A 134 -14.54 16.21 -1.73
N GLU A 135 -15.51 15.37 -2.08
CA GLU A 135 -16.71 15.09 -1.29
C GLU A 135 -16.91 13.57 -1.18
N PRO A 136 -16.01 12.85 -0.49
CA PRO A 136 -16.13 11.40 -0.39
C PRO A 136 -17.37 10.99 0.40
N SER A 137 -17.90 9.82 0.08
CA SER A 137 -18.98 9.20 0.87
C SER A 137 -18.57 9.10 2.36
N PRO A 138 -19.50 9.25 3.32
CA PRO A 138 -19.16 9.38 4.76
C PRO A 138 -18.28 8.26 5.33
N HIS A 139 -18.37 7.08 4.75
CA HIS A 139 -17.61 5.88 5.19
C HIS A 139 -16.48 5.50 4.21
N ALA A 140 -16.25 6.29 3.17
CA ALA A 140 -15.22 5.98 2.20
C ALA A 140 -13.86 6.55 2.60
N ILE A 141 -12.80 5.73 2.42
CA ILE A 141 -11.40 6.16 2.53
C ILE A 141 -10.67 5.81 1.25
N TRP A 142 -10.01 6.79 0.66
CA TRP A 142 -9.24 6.67 -0.57
C TRP A 142 -7.75 6.64 -0.27
N LEU A 143 -7.07 5.58 -0.66
CA LEU A 143 -5.62 5.41 -0.53
C LEU A 143 -5.02 5.36 -1.94
N LEU A 144 -4.49 6.48 -2.39
CA LEU A 144 -3.89 6.64 -3.72
C LEU A 144 -2.38 6.41 -3.63
N CYS A 145 -1.80 5.65 -4.56
CA CYS A 145 -0.36 5.41 -4.63
C CYS A 145 0.23 6.03 -5.90
N ALA A 146 1.36 6.73 -5.77
CA ALA A 146 2.10 7.30 -6.89
C ALA A 146 3.62 7.25 -6.67
N PRO A 147 4.46 7.25 -7.73
CA PRO A 147 5.91 7.32 -7.58
C PRO A 147 6.37 8.59 -6.86
N SER A 148 5.73 9.71 -7.17
CA SER A 148 6.00 11.03 -6.57
C SER A 148 4.73 11.87 -6.55
N ALA A 149 4.64 12.82 -5.62
CA ALA A 149 3.53 13.77 -5.58
C ALA A 149 3.49 14.68 -6.82
N GLN A 150 4.63 14.89 -7.49
CA GLN A 150 4.72 15.68 -8.71
C GLN A 150 4.10 14.98 -9.93
N ASP A 151 4.01 13.65 -9.90
CA ASP A 151 3.43 12.85 -10.98
C ASP A 151 1.89 12.84 -10.95
N VAL A 152 1.30 13.43 -9.89
CA VAL A 152 -0.15 13.52 -9.69
C VAL A 152 -0.63 14.95 -9.90
N LEU A 153 -1.80 15.12 -10.53
CA LEU A 153 -2.37 16.44 -10.78
C LEU A 153 -2.46 17.28 -9.50
N PRO A 154 -2.12 18.59 -9.56
CA PRO A 154 -2.19 19.48 -8.41
C PRO A 154 -3.56 19.48 -7.71
N THR A 155 -4.62 19.26 -8.47
CA THR A 155 -6.00 19.20 -7.98
C THR A 155 -6.24 18.04 -7.01
N ILE A 156 -5.70 16.83 -7.28
CA ILE A 156 -5.75 15.70 -6.34
C ILE A 156 -4.82 15.96 -5.16
N ARG A 157 -3.58 16.38 -5.45
CA ARG A 157 -2.56 16.61 -4.44
C ARG A 157 -2.98 17.59 -3.35
N SER A 158 -3.71 18.65 -3.72
CA SER A 158 -4.18 19.67 -2.76
C SER A 158 -5.31 19.19 -1.83
N ARG A 159 -5.94 18.06 -2.16
CA ARG A 159 -7.09 17.49 -1.42
C ARG A 159 -6.77 16.19 -0.69
N THR A 160 -5.54 15.73 -0.79
CA THR A 160 -5.10 14.48 -0.16
C THR A 160 -4.08 14.75 0.94
N ARG A 161 -4.09 13.93 1.97
CA ARG A 161 -3.01 13.89 2.96
C ARG A 161 -1.84 13.08 2.39
N ILE A 162 -0.70 13.75 2.23
CA ILE A 162 0.46 13.14 1.58
C ILE A 162 1.30 12.38 2.61
N VAL A 163 1.69 11.15 2.26
CA VAL A 163 2.65 10.32 2.99
C VAL A 163 3.81 10.01 2.04
N ASN A 164 5.02 10.43 2.41
CA ASN A 164 6.20 10.20 1.59
C ASN A 164 7.01 9.03 2.14
N LEU A 165 7.30 8.05 1.27
CA LEU A 165 8.15 6.91 1.56
C LEU A 165 9.56 7.14 1.03
N ALA A 166 10.55 6.74 1.81
CA ALA A 166 11.95 6.73 1.38
C ALA A 166 12.30 5.41 0.67
N VAL A 167 13.39 5.41 -0.08
CA VAL A 167 14.01 4.16 -0.53
C VAL A 167 14.56 3.43 0.69
N PRO A 168 14.17 2.16 0.93
CA PRO A 168 14.73 1.39 2.02
C PRO A 168 16.25 1.23 1.89
N SER A 169 16.97 1.31 3.00
CA SER A 169 18.41 1.05 2.98
C SER A 169 18.69 -0.42 2.68
N ASN A 170 19.84 -0.71 2.07
CA ASN A 170 20.28 -2.09 1.82
C ASN A 170 20.29 -2.93 3.11
N GLN A 171 20.63 -2.31 4.25
CA GLN A 171 20.61 -2.99 5.54
C GLN A 171 19.17 -3.36 5.97
N ALA A 172 18.18 -2.48 5.74
CA ALA A 172 16.79 -2.76 6.05
C ALA A 172 16.23 -3.88 5.16
N VAL A 173 16.57 -3.87 3.87
CA VAL A 173 16.18 -4.94 2.92
C VAL A 173 16.83 -6.26 3.30
N ALA A 174 18.14 -6.28 3.64
CA ALA A 174 18.82 -7.50 4.05
C ALA A 174 18.18 -8.10 5.31
N LYS A 175 17.93 -7.30 6.36
CA LYS A 175 17.25 -7.75 7.58
C LYS A 175 15.85 -8.30 7.31
N PHE A 176 15.11 -7.68 6.40
CA PHE A 176 13.79 -8.19 5.99
C PHE A 176 13.91 -9.57 5.34
N LEU A 177 14.85 -9.77 4.41
CA LEU A 177 15.07 -11.08 3.79
C LEU A 177 15.53 -12.13 4.80
N GLU A 178 16.41 -11.78 5.75
CA GLU A 178 16.81 -12.66 6.85
C GLU A 178 15.61 -13.08 7.70
N SER A 179 14.67 -12.16 7.98
CA SER A 179 13.45 -12.48 8.72
C SER A 179 12.50 -13.42 7.96
N GLN A 180 12.63 -13.50 6.62
CA GLN A 180 11.93 -14.46 5.77
C GLN A 180 12.65 -15.83 5.69
N GLY A 181 13.75 -16.01 6.42
CA GLY A 181 14.49 -17.27 6.50
C GLY A 181 15.64 -17.42 5.50
N PHE A 182 16.03 -16.36 4.79
CA PHE A 182 17.15 -16.41 3.85
C PHE A 182 18.51 -16.23 4.55
N GLU A 183 19.53 -16.89 4.03
CA GLU A 183 20.89 -16.78 4.59
C GLU A 183 21.43 -15.33 4.52
N PRO A 184 22.12 -14.84 5.57
CA PRO A 184 22.61 -13.46 5.65
C PRO A 184 23.45 -13.01 4.46
N ASN A 185 24.32 -13.88 3.94
CA ASN A 185 25.16 -13.57 2.78
C ASN A 185 24.34 -13.38 1.49
N ILE A 186 23.31 -14.20 1.29
CA ILE A 186 22.41 -14.12 0.14
C ILE A 186 21.52 -12.87 0.28
N ALA A 187 20.96 -12.63 1.45
CA ALA A 187 20.15 -11.47 1.77
C ALA A 187 20.91 -10.15 1.55
N ALA A 188 22.14 -10.06 2.06
CA ALA A 188 22.98 -8.88 1.88
C ALA A 188 23.38 -8.63 0.41
N ARG A 189 23.61 -9.69 -0.37
CA ARG A 189 23.90 -9.58 -1.80
C ARG A 189 22.68 -9.13 -2.60
N ALA A 190 21.52 -9.75 -2.36
CA ALA A 190 20.26 -9.38 -3.02
C ALA A 190 19.86 -7.93 -2.69
N ALA A 191 20.00 -7.50 -1.44
CA ALA A 191 19.74 -6.14 -1.02
C ALA A 191 20.62 -5.10 -1.74
N ARG A 192 21.88 -5.40 -1.96
CA ARG A 192 22.79 -4.51 -2.71
C ARG A 192 22.44 -4.42 -4.19
N LEU A 193 22.10 -5.56 -4.81
CA LEU A 193 21.79 -5.62 -6.24
C LEU A 193 20.42 -4.98 -6.58
N SER A 194 19.52 -4.94 -5.61
CA SER A 194 18.17 -4.37 -5.79
C SER A 194 18.08 -2.85 -5.54
N GLU A 195 19.17 -2.21 -5.07
CA GLU A 195 19.21 -0.78 -4.76
C GLU A 195 18.03 -0.30 -3.88
N GLY A 196 17.63 -1.13 -2.91
CA GLY A 196 16.51 -0.85 -2.02
C GLY A 196 15.12 -1.26 -2.55
N HIS A 197 15.05 -1.85 -3.76
CA HIS A 197 13.78 -2.32 -4.31
C HIS A 197 13.43 -3.70 -3.73
N ILE A 198 12.50 -3.74 -2.76
CA ILE A 198 12.14 -4.94 -2.01
C ILE A 198 11.70 -6.10 -2.93
N GLY A 199 10.84 -5.84 -3.91
CA GLY A 199 10.34 -6.86 -4.83
C GLY A 199 11.46 -7.48 -5.68
N ILE A 200 12.39 -6.66 -6.17
CA ILE A 200 13.57 -7.14 -6.93
C ILE A 200 14.47 -7.96 -6.00
N ALA A 201 14.71 -7.51 -4.77
CA ALA A 201 15.51 -8.24 -3.80
C ALA A 201 14.93 -9.63 -3.51
N SER A 202 13.62 -9.74 -3.32
CA SER A 202 12.93 -11.00 -3.11
C SER A 202 13.05 -11.93 -4.32
N ASN A 203 12.87 -11.42 -5.54
CA ASN A 203 13.02 -12.21 -6.76
C ASN A 203 14.44 -12.75 -6.93
N PHE A 204 15.47 -11.94 -6.68
CA PHE A 204 16.86 -12.40 -6.73
C PHE A 204 17.13 -13.57 -5.78
N VAL A 205 16.57 -13.54 -4.60
CA VAL A 205 16.77 -14.65 -3.65
C VAL A 205 16.07 -15.92 -4.12
N PHE A 206 14.86 -15.83 -4.67
CA PHE A 206 14.16 -16.99 -5.23
C PHE A 206 14.91 -17.60 -6.43
N GLU A 207 15.43 -16.78 -7.34
CA GLU A 207 16.24 -17.27 -8.47
C GLU A 207 17.52 -17.96 -8.00
N PHE A 208 18.22 -17.43 -7.00
CA PHE A 208 19.39 -18.08 -6.42
C PHE A 208 19.10 -19.45 -5.82
N ILE A 209 17.94 -19.63 -5.22
CA ILE A 209 17.51 -20.92 -4.67
C ILE A 209 17.20 -21.90 -5.79
N GLN A 210 16.45 -21.47 -6.82
CA GLN A 210 16.13 -22.34 -7.96
C GLN A 210 17.36 -22.81 -8.71
N CYS A 211 18.37 -21.94 -8.94
CA CYS A 211 19.64 -22.35 -9.54
C CYS A 211 20.38 -23.40 -8.72
N LYS A 212 20.37 -23.30 -7.37
CA LYS A 212 21.00 -24.29 -6.50
C LYS A 212 20.32 -25.67 -6.53
N PHE A 213 19.00 -25.72 -6.78
CA PHE A 213 18.25 -26.99 -6.87
C PHE A 213 18.21 -27.59 -8.27
N SER A 214 18.63 -26.87 -9.32
CA SER A 214 18.71 -27.41 -10.68
C SER A 214 20.07 -28.03 -11.02
N GLU A 215 21.05 -27.99 -10.13
CA GLU A 215 22.36 -28.61 -10.27
C GLU A 215 22.47 -29.99 -9.56
N PHE A 216 21.35 -30.52 -9.07
CA PHE A 216 21.21 -31.87 -8.54
C PHE A 216 20.18 -32.67 -9.35
#